data_2138b593085ca2da0e00910997a866f2
#
_entry.id   2138b593085ca2da0e00910997a866f2
#
_cell.length_a   1.000
_cell.length_b   1.000
_cell.length_c   1.000
_cell.angle_alpha   90.00
_cell.angle_beta   90.00
_cell.angle_gamma   90.00
#
_symmetry.space_group_name_H-M   'P 1'
#
loop_
_entity.id
_entity.type
_entity.pdbx_description
1 polymer ?
#
loop_
_entity_poly.entity_id
_entity_poly.type
_entity_poly.pdbx_seq_one_letter_code
_entity_poly.pdbx_strand_id
1 'polypeptide(L)'
;MNRRLLASVIACFAIASVGGILAQGPAAPAAPGGRGGGKGGQRPGNPATPEDLADIAKLPNLPALGQGAGDGDFSVGPDYTPAPEEKQRVGIPHGKLIEFFMSSSSSKVFPGDTPFERLVSVYIPAQYVPGRPAPFIFSADSYGLQGRQLANILDNMIADRRLPVMAAVMTANGPGPERSLEYDTVSPVFADFVENEILPRVEKETGVTLTKDPEGRMTYGGSSGGAMALTMAWYRTERYHRVLSYSGTFVDLREGPGAPHGAYEYPEHFFPDNPVKPIRIWMHVSENDIGATSASADRRNWVIANQRLAGVLKAKGYHYQFVYAKNAGHVDSKVIHQTLPQALEYVWKDYPISGK
;
A
#
# COMPACT_ATOMS: atom_id res chain seq x y z
N MET A 1 -7.64 -69.26 -12.50
CA MET A 1 -8.23 -69.16 -13.88
C MET A 1 -9.17 -67.95 -13.88
N ASN A 2 -9.08 -67.15 -14.87
CA ASN A 2 -9.79 -65.91 -15.25
C ASN A 2 -9.18 -64.57 -14.78
N ARG A 3 -8.29 -64.11 -15.66
CA ARG A 3 -7.85 -62.73 -15.81
C ARG A 3 -8.98 -61.90 -16.43
N ARG A 4 -9.32 -60.75 -15.87
CA ARG A 4 -10.05 -59.70 -16.59
C ARG A 4 -9.15 -58.44 -16.71
N LEU A 5 -8.81 -58.13 -17.96
CA LEU A 5 -8.20 -56.88 -18.38
C LEU A 5 -9.24 -55.75 -18.22
N LEU A 6 -8.84 -54.64 -17.60
CA LEU A 6 -9.49 -53.36 -17.77
C LEU A 6 -8.68 -52.50 -18.74
N ALA A 7 -9.31 -52.17 -19.85
CA ALA A 7 -8.77 -51.26 -20.85
C ALA A 7 -9.06 -49.81 -20.41
N SER A 8 -8.01 -48.98 -20.31
CA SER A 8 -8.11 -47.53 -20.09
C SER A 8 -8.38 -46.84 -21.43
N VAL A 9 -9.49 -46.14 -21.51
CA VAL A 9 -9.84 -45.26 -22.63
C VAL A 9 -9.27 -43.88 -22.34
N ILE A 10 -8.27 -43.45 -23.11
CA ILE A 10 -7.76 -42.08 -23.13
C ILE A 10 -8.65 -41.30 -24.10
N ALA A 11 -9.44 -40.37 -23.60
CA ALA A 11 -10.17 -39.41 -24.44
C ALA A 11 -9.32 -38.15 -24.65
N CYS A 12 -8.80 -37.99 -25.86
CA CYS A 12 -8.20 -36.75 -26.33
C CYS A 12 -9.31 -35.75 -26.64
N PHE A 13 -9.41 -34.65 -25.88
CA PHE A 13 -10.23 -33.48 -26.27
C PHE A 13 -9.37 -32.53 -27.11
N ALA A 14 -9.70 -32.48 -28.40
CA ALA A 14 -9.22 -31.43 -29.30
C ALA A 14 -10.00 -30.14 -29.03
N ILE A 15 -9.29 -29.07 -28.63
CA ILE A 15 -9.88 -27.72 -28.48
C ILE A 15 -9.81 -27.06 -29.85
N ALA A 16 -10.96 -26.93 -30.48
CA ALA A 16 -11.14 -26.07 -31.67
C ALA A 16 -11.28 -24.62 -31.23
N SER A 17 -10.37 -23.77 -31.69
CA SER A 17 -10.44 -22.32 -31.52
C SER A 17 -11.54 -21.76 -32.43
N VAL A 18 -12.66 -21.33 -31.82
CA VAL A 18 -13.66 -20.53 -32.52
C VAL A 18 -13.41 -19.06 -32.13
N GLY A 19 -12.97 -18.28 -33.11
CA GLY A 19 -12.88 -16.83 -33.01
C GLY A 19 -14.28 -16.21 -32.91
N GLY A 20 -14.65 -15.78 -31.71
CA GLY A 20 -15.88 -15.03 -31.47
C GLY A 20 -15.62 -13.53 -31.59
N ILE A 21 -16.26 -12.91 -32.56
CA ILE A 21 -16.38 -11.46 -32.71
C ILE A 21 -17.20 -10.96 -31.53
N LEU A 22 -16.59 -10.16 -30.63
CA LEU A 22 -17.30 -9.48 -29.55
C LEU A 22 -18.11 -8.33 -30.16
N ALA A 23 -19.42 -8.52 -30.29
CA ALA A 23 -20.36 -7.45 -30.55
C ALA A 23 -20.41 -6.52 -29.31
N GLN A 24 -20.12 -5.24 -29.51
CA GLN A 24 -20.32 -4.21 -28.49
C GLN A 24 -21.82 -4.11 -28.17
N GLY A 25 -22.20 -4.48 -26.95
CA GLY A 25 -23.51 -4.22 -26.41
C GLY A 25 -23.71 -2.71 -26.14
N PRO A 26 -24.95 -2.22 -26.14
CA PRO A 26 -25.23 -0.80 -25.94
C PRO A 26 -24.79 -0.34 -24.54
N ALA A 27 -24.19 0.86 -24.51
CA ALA A 27 -23.75 1.52 -23.30
C ALA A 27 -24.91 1.65 -22.28
N ALA A 28 -24.68 1.24 -21.05
CA ALA A 28 -25.63 1.45 -19.95
C ALA A 28 -25.81 2.96 -19.70
N PRO A 29 -27.02 3.42 -19.38
CA PRO A 29 -27.28 4.81 -19.10
C PRO A 29 -26.53 5.26 -17.84
N ALA A 30 -25.92 6.44 -17.90
CA ALA A 30 -25.24 7.08 -16.78
C ALA A 30 -26.21 7.27 -15.61
N ALA A 31 -25.82 6.83 -14.42
CA ALA A 31 -26.55 7.06 -13.20
C ALA A 31 -26.63 8.57 -12.91
N PRO A 32 -27.75 9.09 -12.41
CA PRO A 32 -27.87 10.52 -12.10
C PRO A 32 -27.00 10.87 -10.90
N GLY A 33 -26.11 11.83 -11.11
CA GLY A 33 -25.21 12.35 -10.07
C GLY A 33 -26.01 12.96 -8.92
N GLY A 34 -25.90 12.37 -7.74
CA GLY A 34 -26.37 12.94 -6.49
C GLY A 34 -25.50 14.13 -6.09
N ARG A 35 -25.95 15.34 -6.39
CA ARG A 35 -25.40 16.59 -5.83
C ARG A 35 -25.94 16.78 -4.42
N GLY A 36 -25.17 16.34 -3.42
CA GLY A 36 -25.33 16.78 -2.04
C GLY A 36 -24.49 18.03 -1.81
N GLY A 37 -25.05 19.21 -2.05
CA GLY A 37 -24.39 20.47 -1.80
C GLY A 37 -24.44 20.87 -0.33
N GLY A 38 -23.39 20.64 0.43
CA GLY A 38 -23.10 21.34 1.67
C GLY A 38 -22.27 22.58 1.35
N LYS A 39 -22.82 23.79 1.53
CA LYS A 39 -22.08 25.04 1.47
C LYS A 39 -21.23 25.20 2.73
N GLY A 40 -20.14 24.45 2.85
CA GLY A 40 -19.04 24.76 3.77
C GLY A 40 -18.13 25.78 3.09
N GLY A 41 -17.85 26.90 3.76
CA GLY A 41 -16.98 27.93 3.21
C GLY A 41 -15.62 27.38 2.83
N GLN A 42 -15.28 27.43 1.55
CA GLN A 42 -13.97 27.09 1.02
C GLN A 42 -12.93 28.02 1.66
N ARG A 43 -12.06 27.49 2.52
CA ARG A 43 -10.78 28.15 2.77
C ARG A 43 -9.96 27.98 1.48
N PRO A 44 -9.43 29.08 0.92
CA PRO A 44 -8.56 28.94 -0.26
C PRO A 44 -7.31 28.16 0.16
N GLY A 45 -7.15 26.95 -0.37
CA GLY A 45 -5.88 26.26 -0.31
C GLY A 45 -4.82 27.14 -0.96
N ASN A 46 -3.62 27.21 -0.39
CA ASN A 46 -2.50 27.91 -1.02
C ASN A 46 -2.17 27.21 -2.34
N PRO A 47 -2.33 27.87 -3.49
CA PRO A 47 -1.96 27.27 -4.76
C PRO A 47 -0.46 26.92 -4.75
N ALA A 48 -0.09 25.76 -5.36
CA ALA A 48 1.31 25.51 -5.62
C ALA A 48 1.86 26.62 -6.47
N THR A 49 2.98 27.16 -6.05
CA THR A 49 3.66 28.18 -6.82
C THR A 49 4.53 27.54 -7.90
N PRO A 50 4.88 28.26 -8.97
CA PRO A 50 5.89 27.78 -9.92
C PRO A 50 7.20 27.37 -9.25
N GLU A 51 7.53 27.97 -8.11
CA GLU A 51 8.68 27.65 -7.26
C GLU A 51 8.58 26.25 -6.67
N ASP A 52 7.40 25.85 -6.17
CA ASP A 52 7.16 24.49 -5.65
C ASP A 52 7.45 23.41 -6.70
N LEU A 53 7.05 23.66 -7.94
CA LEU A 53 7.31 22.76 -9.08
C LEU A 53 8.76 22.83 -9.58
N ALA A 54 9.40 24.00 -9.49
CA ALA A 54 10.79 24.19 -9.91
C ALA A 54 11.77 23.44 -9.00
N ASP A 55 11.49 23.37 -7.71
CA ASP A 55 12.33 22.66 -6.75
C ASP A 55 12.30 21.15 -6.95
N ILE A 56 11.18 20.57 -7.34
CA ILE A 56 11.08 19.14 -7.68
C ILE A 56 12.06 18.74 -8.78
N ALA A 57 12.25 19.57 -9.80
CA ALA A 57 13.14 19.26 -10.91
C ALA A 57 14.63 19.17 -10.48
N LYS A 58 14.99 19.72 -9.32
CA LYS A 58 16.34 19.78 -8.78
C LYS A 58 16.63 18.73 -7.71
N LEU A 59 15.69 17.86 -7.38
CA LEU A 59 15.88 16.85 -6.36
C LEU A 59 17.03 15.89 -6.70
N PRO A 60 17.87 15.54 -5.72
CA PRO A 60 18.94 14.57 -5.92
C PRO A 60 18.36 13.19 -6.24
N ASN A 61 19.11 12.39 -6.98
CA ASN A 61 18.72 11.00 -7.22
C ASN A 61 18.68 10.22 -5.92
N LEU A 62 17.72 9.29 -5.81
CA LEU A 62 17.64 8.35 -4.70
C LEU A 62 18.95 7.54 -4.64
N PRO A 63 19.63 7.49 -3.49
CA PRO A 63 20.85 6.70 -3.33
C PRO A 63 20.61 5.23 -3.64
N ALA A 64 21.66 4.55 -4.11
CA ALA A 64 21.59 3.12 -4.35
C ALA A 64 21.29 2.34 -3.07
N LEU A 65 20.63 1.20 -3.23
CA LEU A 65 20.28 0.29 -2.15
C LEU A 65 21.51 -0.08 -1.29
N GLY A 66 21.34 -0.13 0.03
CA GLY A 66 22.43 -0.44 0.97
C GLY A 66 23.40 0.71 1.27
N GLN A 67 23.25 1.87 0.65
CA GLN A 67 24.09 3.05 0.93
C GLN A 67 23.56 3.95 2.05
N GLY A 68 22.56 3.48 2.82
CA GLY A 68 22.07 4.17 4.01
C GLY A 68 21.46 5.53 3.69
N ALA A 69 20.49 5.58 2.80
CA ALA A 69 19.74 6.80 2.54
C ALA A 69 19.15 7.37 3.84
N GLY A 70 19.48 8.62 4.12
CA GLY A 70 18.89 9.39 5.23
C GLY A 70 17.50 9.89 4.90
N ASP A 71 16.95 10.70 5.79
CA ASP A 71 15.74 11.46 5.57
C ASP A 71 15.96 12.48 4.43
N GLY A 72 14.91 12.83 3.71
CA GLY A 72 14.97 13.89 2.71
C GLY A 72 14.12 13.65 1.46
N ASP A 73 14.32 14.55 0.50
CA ASP A 73 13.61 14.59 -0.77
C ASP A 73 14.53 14.08 -1.89
N PHE A 74 14.06 13.14 -2.68
CA PHE A 74 14.84 12.47 -3.72
C PHE A 74 14.04 12.35 -5.01
N SER A 75 14.73 12.04 -6.11
CA SER A 75 14.11 11.70 -7.38
C SER A 75 14.59 10.33 -7.88
N VAL A 76 13.82 9.71 -8.77
CA VAL A 76 14.15 8.45 -9.44
C VAL A 76 13.70 8.50 -10.90
N GLY A 77 14.45 7.81 -11.77
CA GLY A 77 14.14 7.79 -13.21
C GLY A 77 14.53 9.10 -13.96
N PRO A 78 14.20 9.19 -15.28
CA PRO A 78 13.73 8.07 -16.09
C PRO A 78 14.83 7.00 -16.22
N ASP A 79 14.45 5.91 -16.87
CA ASP A 79 15.05 4.59 -16.92
C ASP A 79 14.92 3.85 -15.57
N TYR A 80 13.88 3.01 -15.55
CA TYR A 80 13.56 2.18 -14.40
C TYR A 80 14.04 0.76 -14.60
N THR A 81 14.83 0.27 -13.65
CA THR A 81 15.32 -1.12 -13.65
C THR A 81 14.72 -1.86 -12.47
N PRO A 82 13.99 -2.98 -12.71
CA PRO A 82 13.47 -3.79 -11.61
C PRO A 82 14.59 -4.25 -10.67
N ALA A 83 14.34 -4.18 -9.38
CA ALA A 83 15.28 -4.60 -8.37
C ALA A 83 15.52 -6.13 -8.45
N PRO A 84 16.76 -6.60 -8.31
CA PRO A 84 17.08 -8.03 -8.38
C PRO A 84 16.38 -8.85 -7.30
N GLU A 85 15.98 -8.23 -6.20
CA GLU A 85 15.27 -8.86 -5.09
C GLU A 85 13.86 -9.36 -5.46
N GLU A 86 13.28 -8.90 -6.55
CA GLU A 86 11.99 -9.38 -7.03
C GLU A 86 12.03 -10.80 -7.60
N LYS A 87 13.21 -11.22 -8.03
CA LYS A 87 13.38 -12.56 -8.58
C LYS A 87 13.62 -13.57 -7.47
N GLN A 88 12.93 -14.70 -7.54
CA GLN A 88 13.20 -15.81 -6.64
C GLN A 88 14.67 -16.24 -6.77
N ARG A 89 15.41 -16.22 -5.68
CA ARG A 89 16.82 -16.58 -5.63
C ARG A 89 16.99 -18.04 -5.20
N VAL A 90 17.68 -18.81 -6.00
CA VAL A 90 18.00 -20.21 -5.68
C VAL A 90 18.96 -20.28 -4.49
N GLY A 91 18.82 -21.30 -3.64
CA GLY A 91 19.76 -21.57 -2.54
C GLY A 91 19.51 -20.80 -1.25
N ILE A 92 18.43 -20.05 -1.16
CA ILE A 92 17.97 -19.44 0.11
C ILE A 92 16.67 -20.09 0.59
N PRO A 93 16.34 -20.00 1.89
CA PRO A 93 15.04 -20.42 2.38
C PRO A 93 13.92 -19.55 1.82
N HIS A 94 12.83 -20.17 1.37
CA HIS A 94 11.64 -19.46 0.88
C HIS A 94 10.49 -19.61 1.86
N GLY A 95 9.81 -18.50 2.12
CA GLY A 95 8.59 -18.45 2.91
C GLY A 95 7.41 -19.09 2.17
N LYS A 96 6.29 -19.15 2.85
CA LYS A 96 5.03 -19.67 2.30
C LYS A 96 3.97 -18.56 2.24
N LEU A 97 3.13 -18.61 1.22
CA LEU A 97 1.90 -17.84 1.13
C LEU A 97 0.73 -18.73 1.54
N ILE A 98 -0.07 -18.27 2.48
CA ILE A 98 -1.33 -18.88 2.90
C ILE A 98 -2.43 -17.92 2.52
N GLU A 99 -3.44 -18.41 1.80
CA GLU A 99 -4.56 -17.60 1.34
C GLU A 99 -5.88 -18.15 1.88
N PHE A 100 -6.75 -17.25 2.30
CA PHE A 100 -8.10 -17.58 2.74
C PHE A 100 -9.06 -16.42 2.47
N PHE A 101 -10.34 -16.71 2.54
CA PHE A 101 -11.38 -15.71 2.36
C PHE A 101 -12.06 -15.36 3.68
N MET A 102 -12.43 -14.10 3.81
CA MET A 102 -13.26 -13.57 4.88
C MET A 102 -14.53 -13.00 4.28
N SER A 103 -15.69 -13.56 4.68
CA SER A 103 -16.97 -13.03 4.24
C SER A 103 -17.27 -11.70 4.93
N SER A 104 -17.60 -10.68 4.14
CA SER A 104 -17.98 -9.36 4.68
C SER A 104 -19.24 -9.42 5.55
N SER A 105 -20.13 -10.38 5.30
CA SER A 105 -21.34 -10.57 6.12
C SER A 105 -21.06 -10.87 7.60
N SER A 106 -19.85 -11.34 7.92
CA SER A 106 -19.40 -11.56 9.31
C SER A 106 -18.71 -10.36 9.93
N SER A 107 -18.39 -9.33 9.14
CA SER A 107 -17.77 -8.10 9.63
C SER A 107 -18.79 -7.24 10.38
N LYS A 108 -18.34 -6.68 11.49
CA LYS A 108 -19.11 -5.69 12.26
C LYS A 108 -18.87 -4.28 11.78
N VAL A 109 -17.81 -4.07 11.02
CA VAL A 109 -17.34 -2.73 10.59
C VAL A 109 -17.66 -2.50 9.13
N PHE A 110 -17.33 -3.47 8.25
CA PHE A 110 -17.51 -3.37 6.79
C PHE A 110 -18.31 -4.56 6.25
N PRO A 111 -19.61 -4.66 6.59
CA PRO A 111 -20.46 -5.76 6.06
C PRO A 111 -20.68 -5.63 4.54
N GLY A 112 -20.60 -4.41 3.99
CA GLY A 112 -20.98 -4.07 2.62
C GLY A 112 -22.48 -4.02 2.41
N ASP A 113 -22.95 -3.26 1.44
CA ASP A 113 -24.36 -3.26 1.04
C ASP A 113 -24.78 -4.61 0.44
N THR A 114 -23.84 -5.25 -0.24
CA THR A 114 -23.96 -6.62 -0.76
C THR A 114 -22.80 -7.44 -0.22
N PRO A 115 -23.03 -8.61 0.38
CA PRO A 115 -21.97 -9.46 0.89
C PRO A 115 -20.95 -9.82 -0.19
N PHE A 116 -19.68 -9.81 0.19
CA PHE A 116 -18.55 -10.17 -0.67
C PHE A 116 -17.49 -10.96 0.10
N GLU A 117 -16.64 -11.66 -0.62
CA GLU A 117 -15.51 -12.39 -0.05
C GLU A 117 -14.22 -11.59 -0.21
N ARG A 118 -13.59 -11.30 0.93
CA ARG A 118 -12.30 -10.60 1.00
C ARG A 118 -11.17 -11.61 1.00
N LEU A 119 -10.32 -11.58 -0.03
CA LEU A 119 -9.09 -12.37 -0.02
C LEU A 119 -8.09 -11.79 0.98
N VAL A 120 -7.53 -12.66 1.80
CA VAL A 120 -6.40 -12.37 2.69
C VAL A 120 -5.27 -13.32 2.32
N SER A 121 -4.12 -12.76 1.95
CA SER A 121 -2.88 -13.50 1.67
C SER A 121 -1.86 -13.21 2.77
N VAL A 122 -1.28 -14.24 3.36
CA VAL A 122 -0.31 -14.11 4.45
C VAL A 122 1.01 -14.76 4.05
N TYR A 123 2.06 -13.96 3.97
CA TYR A 123 3.42 -14.47 3.82
C TYR A 123 4.03 -14.75 5.20
N ILE A 124 4.57 -15.94 5.37
CA ILE A 124 5.31 -16.34 6.55
C ILE A 124 6.71 -16.78 6.12
N PRO A 125 7.78 -16.11 6.59
CA PRO A 125 9.14 -16.44 6.17
C PRO A 125 9.56 -17.83 6.68
N ALA A 126 10.42 -18.51 5.95
CA ALA A 126 10.91 -19.84 6.34
C ALA A 126 11.67 -19.83 7.69
N GLN A 127 12.22 -18.68 8.06
CA GLN A 127 12.95 -18.48 9.31
C GLN A 127 12.03 -18.19 10.50
N TYR A 128 10.71 -18.12 10.31
CA TYR A 128 9.76 -17.88 11.40
C TYR A 128 9.81 -19.01 12.44
N VAL A 129 9.88 -18.63 13.70
CA VAL A 129 9.84 -19.58 14.83
C VAL A 129 8.44 -19.53 15.45
N PRO A 130 7.68 -20.64 15.45
CA PRO A 130 6.34 -20.67 16.05
C PRO A 130 6.32 -20.17 17.48
N GLY A 131 5.32 -19.34 17.80
CA GLY A 131 5.14 -18.73 19.12
C GLY A 131 6.00 -17.49 19.39
N ARG A 132 7.00 -17.18 18.57
CA ARG A 132 7.72 -15.90 18.65
C ARG A 132 6.95 -14.81 17.92
N PRO A 133 6.67 -13.66 18.56
CA PRO A 133 6.00 -12.55 17.89
C PRO A 133 6.81 -12.06 16.68
N ALA A 134 6.23 -12.16 15.48
CA ALA A 134 6.85 -11.69 14.24
C ALA A 134 6.50 -10.22 13.99
N PRO A 135 7.47 -9.36 13.65
CA PRO A 135 7.17 -8.08 13.01
C PRO A 135 6.45 -8.33 11.68
N PHE A 136 5.68 -7.35 11.22
CA PHE A 136 4.91 -7.58 10.00
C PHE A 136 4.61 -6.30 9.22
N ILE A 137 4.33 -6.51 7.93
CA ILE A 137 3.76 -5.53 7.02
C ILE A 137 2.27 -5.83 6.90
N PHE A 138 1.42 -4.84 7.11
CA PHE A 138 0.03 -4.86 6.66
C PHE A 138 -0.07 -4.09 5.34
N SER A 139 -0.53 -4.73 4.28
CA SER A 139 -0.62 -4.14 2.95
C SER A 139 -2.03 -4.21 2.39
N ALA A 140 -2.50 -3.07 1.88
CA ALA A 140 -3.71 -2.99 1.08
C ALA A 140 -3.41 -3.31 -0.39
N ASP A 141 -4.32 -4.03 -1.04
CA ASP A 141 -4.30 -4.34 -2.48
C ASP A 141 -3.09 -5.16 -2.99
N SER A 142 -2.18 -5.58 -2.11
CA SER A 142 -0.95 -6.29 -2.48
C SER A 142 -1.12 -7.81 -2.39
N TYR A 143 -2.08 -8.38 -3.14
CA TYR A 143 -2.36 -9.82 -3.17
C TYR A 143 -2.08 -10.44 -4.55
N GLY A 144 -2.21 -11.73 -4.70
CA GLY A 144 -1.99 -12.42 -5.97
C GLY A 144 -0.55 -12.30 -6.47
N LEU A 145 -0.34 -11.77 -7.68
CA LEU A 145 0.99 -11.59 -8.26
C LEU A 145 1.87 -10.63 -7.46
N GLN A 146 1.29 -9.52 -7.01
CA GLN A 146 1.99 -8.52 -6.17
C GLN A 146 2.41 -9.13 -4.82
N GLY A 147 1.56 -9.95 -4.22
CA GLY A 147 1.90 -10.67 -2.99
C GLY A 147 3.06 -11.66 -3.17
N ARG A 148 3.12 -12.37 -4.30
CA ARG A 148 4.25 -13.25 -4.64
C ARG A 148 5.55 -12.46 -4.86
N GLN A 149 5.46 -11.30 -5.49
CA GLN A 149 6.61 -10.42 -5.69
C GLN A 149 7.14 -9.88 -4.36
N LEU A 150 6.25 -9.42 -3.48
CA LEU A 150 6.63 -9.02 -2.12
C LEU A 150 7.26 -10.18 -1.35
N ALA A 151 6.73 -11.40 -1.47
CA ALA A 151 7.31 -12.59 -0.84
C ALA A 151 8.74 -12.85 -1.31
N ASN A 152 9.03 -12.76 -2.63
CA ASN A 152 10.38 -12.90 -3.15
C ASN A 152 11.33 -11.83 -2.61
N ILE A 153 10.89 -10.58 -2.55
CA ILE A 153 11.67 -9.47 -1.97
C ILE A 153 12.00 -9.77 -0.51
N LEU A 154 11.01 -10.18 0.28
CA LEU A 154 11.20 -10.49 1.69
C LEU A 154 12.13 -11.70 1.89
N ASP A 155 11.99 -12.78 1.12
CA ASP A 155 12.89 -13.93 1.16
C ASP A 155 14.35 -13.51 0.95
N ASN A 156 14.59 -12.73 -0.11
CA ASN A 156 15.92 -12.26 -0.47
C ASN A 156 16.52 -11.35 0.60
N MET A 157 15.76 -10.34 1.05
CA MET A 157 16.26 -9.34 1.99
C MET A 157 16.43 -9.89 3.40
N ILE A 158 15.58 -10.83 3.84
CA ILE A 158 15.73 -11.54 5.11
C ILE A 158 16.98 -12.45 5.06
N ALA A 159 17.18 -13.19 3.96
CA ALA A 159 18.37 -14.02 3.80
C ALA A 159 19.67 -13.21 3.84
N ASP A 160 19.65 -11.99 3.29
CA ASP A 160 20.77 -11.05 3.28
C ASP A 160 20.90 -10.25 4.59
N ARG A 161 20.01 -10.47 5.58
CA ARG A 161 19.96 -9.73 6.83
C ARG A 161 19.81 -8.21 6.64
N ARG A 162 19.09 -7.82 5.63
CA ARG A 162 18.72 -6.42 5.35
C ARG A 162 17.39 -6.05 5.97
N LEU A 163 16.54 -7.04 6.17
CA LEU A 163 15.26 -6.92 6.91
C LEU A 163 15.21 -7.94 8.05
N PRO A 164 14.44 -7.66 9.10
CA PRO A 164 14.17 -8.65 10.14
C PRO A 164 13.34 -9.82 9.58
N VAL A 165 13.34 -10.95 10.28
CA VAL A 165 12.45 -12.07 9.98
C VAL A 165 11.01 -11.62 10.24
N MET A 166 10.25 -11.32 9.20
CA MET A 166 8.93 -10.69 9.30
C MET A 166 7.87 -11.37 8.44
N ALA A 167 6.62 -11.28 8.86
CA ALA A 167 5.46 -11.69 8.07
C ALA A 167 4.94 -10.53 7.19
N ALA A 168 4.06 -10.85 6.22
CA ALA A 168 3.25 -9.85 5.56
C ALA A 168 1.79 -10.31 5.49
N VAL A 169 0.88 -9.41 5.84
CA VAL A 169 -0.58 -9.59 5.76
C VAL A 169 -1.08 -8.68 4.65
N MET A 170 -1.61 -9.26 3.60
CA MET A 170 -2.06 -8.57 2.40
C MET A 170 -3.55 -8.80 2.21
N THR A 171 -4.33 -7.75 2.03
CA THR A 171 -5.78 -7.86 1.92
C THR A 171 -6.32 -7.24 0.65
N ALA A 172 -7.35 -7.88 0.08
CA ALA A 172 -8.20 -7.22 -0.90
C ALA A 172 -9.12 -6.22 -0.20
N ASN A 173 -9.48 -5.16 -0.91
CA ASN A 173 -10.52 -4.22 -0.50
C ASN A 173 -11.92 -4.76 -0.79
N GLY A 174 -12.92 -4.08 -0.28
CA GLY A 174 -14.31 -4.24 -0.73
C GLY A 174 -14.50 -3.79 -2.18
N PRO A 175 -15.51 -4.35 -2.88
CA PRO A 175 -15.74 -4.03 -4.30
C PRO A 175 -16.33 -2.62 -4.49
N GLY A 176 -16.04 -2.01 -5.65
CA GLY A 176 -16.62 -0.74 -6.06
C GLY A 176 -16.42 0.38 -5.02
N PRO A 177 -17.53 1.02 -4.54
CA PRO A 177 -17.45 2.14 -3.61
C PRO A 177 -16.93 1.77 -2.22
N GLU A 178 -16.96 0.49 -1.84
CA GLU A 178 -16.46 0.01 -0.55
C GLU A 178 -14.97 0.32 -0.39
N ARG A 179 -14.17 0.22 -1.46
CA ARG A 179 -12.75 0.55 -1.40
C ARG A 179 -12.51 1.99 -0.94
N SER A 180 -13.29 2.96 -1.46
CA SER A 180 -13.17 4.35 -1.04
C SER A 180 -13.67 4.57 0.39
N LEU A 181 -14.71 3.84 0.80
CA LEU A 181 -15.20 3.86 2.18
C LEU A 181 -14.13 3.36 3.16
N GLU A 182 -13.46 2.27 2.82
CA GLU A 182 -12.43 1.65 3.64
C GLU A 182 -11.16 2.51 3.71
N TYR A 183 -10.67 3.02 2.58
CA TYR A 183 -9.33 3.56 2.47
C TYR A 183 -9.26 5.10 2.44
N ASP A 184 -10.26 5.77 1.87
CA ASP A 184 -10.23 7.24 1.73
C ASP A 184 -10.92 7.96 2.91
N THR A 185 -11.65 7.23 3.77
CA THR A 185 -12.24 7.81 4.97
C THR A 185 -11.15 8.03 6.02
N VAL A 186 -10.83 9.28 6.29
CA VAL A 186 -9.83 9.66 7.30
C VAL A 186 -10.42 9.50 8.70
N SER A 187 -10.25 8.30 9.26
CA SER A 187 -10.79 7.90 10.56
C SER A 187 -10.03 6.68 11.12
N PRO A 188 -10.20 6.35 12.41
CA PRO A 188 -9.59 5.13 12.98
C PRO A 188 -10.26 3.83 12.54
N VAL A 189 -11.42 3.88 11.89
CA VAL A 189 -12.33 2.74 11.68
C VAL A 189 -11.65 1.59 10.93
N PHE A 190 -10.89 1.90 9.86
CA PHE A 190 -10.20 0.85 9.10
C PHE A 190 -9.07 0.20 9.92
N ALA A 191 -8.33 0.98 10.70
CA ALA A 191 -7.32 0.41 11.59
C ALA A 191 -7.96 -0.51 12.64
N ASP A 192 -9.09 -0.11 13.21
CA ASP A 192 -9.84 -0.92 14.18
C ASP A 192 -10.40 -2.21 13.56
N PHE A 193 -10.85 -2.14 12.30
CA PHE A 193 -11.25 -3.34 11.53
C PHE A 193 -10.08 -4.31 11.36
N VAL A 194 -8.91 -3.80 10.99
CA VAL A 194 -7.70 -4.62 10.84
C VAL A 194 -7.33 -5.28 12.17
N GLU A 195 -7.30 -4.51 13.26
CA GLU A 195 -6.92 -5.01 14.59
C GLU A 195 -7.91 -6.03 15.15
N ASN A 196 -9.20 -5.81 14.96
CA ASN A 196 -10.23 -6.58 15.64
C ASN A 196 -10.81 -7.74 14.80
N GLU A 197 -10.68 -7.69 13.48
CA GLU A 197 -11.25 -8.71 12.61
C GLU A 197 -10.20 -9.42 11.73
N ILE A 198 -9.30 -8.68 11.07
CA ILE A 198 -8.31 -9.29 10.15
C ILE A 198 -7.19 -9.99 10.90
N LEU A 199 -6.46 -9.29 11.77
CA LEU A 199 -5.27 -9.86 12.42
C LEU A 199 -5.59 -11.07 13.30
N PRO A 200 -6.68 -11.10 14.11
CA PRO A 200 -7.07 -12.29 14.84
C PRO A 200 -7.39 -13.48 13.94
N ARG A 201 -8.01 -13.23 12.78
CA ARG A 201 -8.29 -14.28 11.80
C ARG A 201 -7.01 -14.79 11.15
N VAL A 202 -6.06 -13.90 10.83
CA VAL A 202 -4.73 -14.28 10.32
C VAL A 202 -4.03 -15.22 11.30
N GLU A 203 -3.94 -14.85 12.57
CA GLU A 203 -3.28 -15.68 13.60
C GLU A 203 -3.95 -17.05 13.73
N LYS A 204 -5.28 -17.09 13.68
CA LYS A 204 -6.08 -18.33 13.75
C LYS A 204 -5.83 -19.26 12.55
N GLU A 205 -5.87 -18.72 11.34
CA GLU A 205 -5.75 -19.51 10.09
C GLU A 205 -4.31 -19.97 9.80
N THR A 206 -3.33 -19.21 10.27
CA THR A 206 -1.94 -19.45 9.89
C THR A 206 -1.06 -19.98 11.01
N GLY A 207 -1.47 -19.78 12.27
CA GLY A 207 -0.67 -20.09 13.46
C GLY A 207 0.51 -19.13 13.67
N VAL A 208 0.61 -18.03 12.88
CA VAL A 208 1.61 -17.00 13.13
C VAL A 208 1.21 -16.16 14.33
N THR A 209 2.16 -15.82 15.19
CA THR A 209 1.96 -14.82 16.25
C THR A 209 2.51 -13.49 15.76
N LEU A 210 1.66 -12.46 15.67
CA LEU A 210 2.06 -11.13 15.20
C LEU A 210 2.48 -10.25 16.40
N THR A 211 3.53 -9.45 16.22
CA THR A 211 3.99 -8.56 17.29
C THR A 211 2.96 -7.49 17.63
N LYS A 212 2.93 -7.08 18.90
CA LYS A 212 2.16 -5.92 19.39
C LYS A 212 3.03 -4.67 19.55
N ASP A 213 4.33 -4.80 19.34
CA ASP A 213 5.27 -3.68 19.34
C ASP A 213 5.02 -2.78 18.12
N PRO A 214 4.67 -1.50 18.30
CA PRO A 214 4.42 -0.59 17.19
C PRO A 214 5.62 -0.40 16.27
N GLU A 215 6.85 -0.53 16.78
CA GLU A 215 8.07 -0.50 15.96
C GLU A 215 8.19 -1.72 15.03
N GLY A 216 7.56 -2.82 15.36
CA GLY A 216 7.53 -4.03 14.52
C GLY A 216 6.34 -4.08 13.56
N ARG A 217 5.62 -2.98 13.33
CA ARG A 217 4.38 -2.97 12.54
C ARG A 217 4.41 -1.86 11.51
N MET A 218 4.25 -2.26 10.25
CA MET A 218 4.28 -1.38 9.09
C MET A 218 2.96 -1.43 8.34
N THR A 219 2.52 -0.28 7.84
CA THR A 219 1.40 -0.15 6.91
C THR A 219 1.90 0.24 5.52
N TYR A 220 1.32 -0.35 4.48
CA TYR A 220 1.75 -0.18 3.08
C TYR A 220 0.56 -0.13 2.13
N GLY A 221 0.63 0.75 1.14
CA GLY A 221 -0.33 0.77 0.05
C GLY A 221 -0.02 1.78 -1.05
N GLY A 222 -0.81 1.70 -2.11
CA GLY A 222 -0.79 2.64 -3.23
C GLY A 222 -2.11 3.39 -3.39
N SER A 223 -2.09 4.63 -3.89
CA SER A 223 -3.29 5.43 -4.10
C SER A 223 -4.09 5.62 -2.80
N SER A 224 -5.38 5.29 -2.79
CA SER A 224 -6.19 5.24 -1.57
C SER A 224 -5.56 4.36 -0.47
N GLY A 225 -4.94 3.23 -0.85
CA GLY A 225 -4.20 2.39 0.09
C GLY A 225 -2.99 3.09 0.71
N GLY A 226 -2.34 4.02 -0.01
CA GLY A 226 -1.25 4.84 0.51
C GLY A 226 -1.73 5.88 1.54
N ALA A 227 -2.89 6.48 1.32
CA ALA A 227 -3.54 7.36 2.29
C ALA A 227 -4.01 6.56 3.53
N MET A 228 -4.63 5.39 3.32
CA MET A 228 -5.03 4.47 4.37
C MET A 228 -3.84 4.07 5.26
N ALA A 229 -2.67 3.77 4.64
CA ALA A 229 -1.48 3.39 5.40
C ALA A 229 -1.06 4.48 6.40
N LEU A 230 -1.07 5.76 5.97
CA LEU A 230 -0.81 6.87 6.88
C LEU A 230 -1.93 7.06 7.91
N THR A 231 -3.18 6.92 7.48
CA THR A 231 -4.36 7.07 8.36
C THR A 231 -4.35 6.06 9.50
N MET A 232 -3.99 4.80 9.23
CA MET A 232 -3.83 3.79 10.27
C MET A 232 -2.78 4.19 11.31
N ALA A 233 -1.59 4.58 10.87
CA ALA A 233 -0.51 5.00 11.77
C ALA A 233 -0.85 6.30 12.52
N TRP A 234 -1.55 7.24 11.88
CA TRP A 234 -1.95 8.49 12.50
C TRP A 234 -2.92 8.30 13.66
N TYR A 235 -3.97 7.49 13.46
CA TYR A 235 -5.01 7.27 14.48
C TYR A 235 -4.69 6.18 15.47
N ARG A 236 -3.78 5.25 15.13
CA ARG A 236 -3.34 4.15 15.99
C ARG A 236 -1.81 4.14 16.13
N THR A 237 -1.27 5.29 16.55
CA THR A 237 0.17 5.45 16.77
C THR A 237 0.70 4.46 17.82
N GLU A 238 -0.12 4.05 18.77
CA GLU A 238 0.23 3.00 19.73
C GLU A 238 0.33 1.59 19.10
N ARG A 239 0.03 1.48 17.80
CA ARG A 239 0.04 0.23 17.03
C ARG A 239 1.00 0.24 15.85
N TYR A 240 1.15 1.37 15.14
CA TYR A 240 1.87 1.45 13.87
C TYR A 240 2.80 2.66 13.84
N HIS A 241 4.10 2.41 13.63
CA HIS A 241 5.10 3.48 13.53
C HIS A 241 5.74 3.58 12.14
N ARG A 242 5.42 2.67 11.21
CA ARG A 242 6.09 2.58 9.91
C ARG A 242 5.07 2.65 8.78
N VAL A 243 5.30 3.58 7.84
CA VAL A 243 4.37 3.86 6.73
C VAL A 243 5.12 3.84 5.41
N LEU A 244 4.55 3.15 4.42
CA LEU A 244 5.01 3.17 3.04
C LEU A 244 3.84 3.49 2.12
N SER A 245 3.95 4.57 1.33
CA SER A 245 2.89 5.12 0.51
C SER A 245 3.35 5.40 -0.91
N TYR A 246 2.80 4.69 -1.90
CA TYR A 246 3.00 4.99 -3.32
C TYR A 246 1.84 5.80 -3.88
N SER A 247 2.12 6.97 -4.46
CA SER A 247 1.11 7.88 -5.04
C SER A 247 -0.10 8.09 -4.12
N GLY A 248 0.16 8.33 -2.82
CA GLY A 248 -0.88 8.38 -1.80
C GLY A 248 -1.97 9.41 -2.12
N THR A 249 -3.23 9.04 -1.91
CA THR A 249 -4.41 9.88 -2.12
C THR A 249 -4.55 10.93 -1.03
N PHE A 250 -3.55 11.83 -0.90
CA PHE A 250 -3.57 12.93 0.05
C PHE A 250 -4.33 14.16 -0.50
N VAL A 251 -5.39 13.89 -1.23
CA VAL A 251 -6.24 14.87 -1.93
C VAL A 251 -7.63 14.92 -1.32
N ASP A 252 -8.42 15.90 -1.74
CA ASP A 252 -9.83 16.06 -1.37
C ASP A 252 -10.68 15.04 -2.13
N LEU A 253 -10.78 13.81 -1.61
CA LEU A 253 -11.54 12.75 -2.25
C LEU A 253 -12.79 12.34 -1.47
N ARG A 254 -12.67 12.13 -0.17
CA ARG A 254 -13.75 11.66 0.70
C ARG A 254 -13.71 12.33 2.06
N GLU A 255 -14.84 12.89 2.48
CA GLU A 255 -14.99 13.47 3.81
C GLU A 255 -14.87 12.38 4.89
N GLY A 256 -14.28 12.77 6.02
CA GLY A 256 -14.18 11.96 7.23
C GLY A 256 -14.47 12.77 8.49
N PRO A 257 -14.66 12.11 9.63
CA PRO A 257 -14.86 12.81 10.90
C PRO A 257 -13.68 13.74 11.22
N GLY A 258 -13.93 15.06 11.27
CA GLY A 258 -12.87 16.05 11.48
C GLY A 258 -11.93 16.27 10.28
N ALA A 259 -12.26 15.70 9.14
CA ALA A 259 -11.52 15.82 7.88
C ALA A 259 -12.46 16.18 6.72
N PRO A 260 -12.97 17.41 6.63
CA PRO A 260 -13.94 17.82 5.61
C PRO A 260 -13.40 17.74 4.18
N HIS A 261 -12.08 17.70 4.01
CA HIS A 261 -11.39 17.54 2.74
C HIS A 261 -10.59 16.22 2.69
N GLY A 262 -11.03 15.21 3.45
CA GLY A 262 -10.38 13.90 3.47
C GLY A 262 -8.89 13.97 3.82
N ALA A 263 -8.08 13.20 3.13
CA ALA A 263 -6.66 13.14 3.39
C ALA A 263 -5.87 14.41 2.99
N TYR A 264 -6.49 15.34 2.29
CA TYR A 264 -5.91 16.68 2.06
C TYR A 264 -5.67 17.45 3.38
N GLU A 265 -6.38 17.10 4.46
CA GLU A 265 -6.22 17.71 5.79
C GLU A 265 -4.88 17.35 6.47
N TYR A 266 -4.17 16.31 6.01
CA TYR A 266 -2.88 15.95 6.61
C TYR A 266 -1.86 17.08 6.55
N PRO A 267 -1.50 17.64 5.39
CA PRO A 267 -0.59 18.78 5.33
C PRO A 267 -1.18 20.10 5.84
N GLU A 268 -2.52 20.27 5.79
CA GLU A 268 -3.15 21.54 6.14
C GLU A 268 -3.35 21.71 7.65
N HIS A 269 -3.69 20.63 8.36
CA HIS A 269 -4.09 20.68 9.77
C HIS A 269 -3.48 19.58 10.62
N PHE A 270 -3.55 18.31 10.20
CA PHE A 270 -3.20 17.20 11.09
C PHE A 270 -1.73 17.25 11.52
N PHE A 271 -0.81 17.37 10.59
CA PHE A 271 0.60 17.49 10.95
C PHE A 271 0.96 18.85 11.57
N PRO A 272 0.55 20.01 11.01
CA PRO A 272 0.88 21.31 11.59
C PRO A 272 0.39 21.50 13.01
N ASP A 273 -0.85 21.14 13.30
CA ASP A 273 -1.55 21.49 14.53
C ASP A 273 -1.32 20.48 15.67
N ASN A 274 -0.62 19.38 15.42
CA ASN A 274 -0.39 18.33 16.40
C ASN A 274 1.11 18.13 16.72
N PRO A 275 1.43 17.61 17.92
CA PRO A 275 2.79 17.17 18.24
C PRO A 275 3.31 16.12 17.26
N VAL A 276 4.63 16.06 17.10
CA VAL A 276 5.28 15.00 16.29
C VAL A 276 4.96 13.63 16.88
N LYS A 277 4.46 12.76 16.02
CA LYS A 277 4.20 11.34 16.35
C LYS A 277 5.39 10.49 15.95
N PRO A 278 5.68 9.37 16.62
CA PRO A 278 6.80 8.49 16.29
C PRO A 278 6.51 7.64 15.04
N ILE A 279 6.33 8.29 13.91
CA ILE A 279 6.03 7.66 12.62
C ILE A 279 7.18 7.92 11.66
N ARG A 280 7.75 6.85 11.08
CA ARG A 280 8.67 6.92 9.95
C ARG A 280 7.91 6.68 8.66
N ILE A 281 8.10 7.56 7.67
CA ILE A 281 7.29 7.58 6.45
C ILE A 281 8.19 7.52 5.22
N TRP A 282 7.98 6.53 4.35
CA TRP A 282 8.45 6.56 2.98
C TRP A 282 7.27 6.85 2.06
N MET A 283 7.38 7.89 1.24
CA MET A 283 6.32 8.28 0.33
C MET A 283 6.86 8.62 -1.05
N HIS A 284 6.03 8.37 -2.05
CA HIS A 284 6.36 8.58 -3.46
C HIS A 284 5.20 9.25 -4.18
N VAL A 285 5.53 10.06 -5.20
CA VAL A 285 4.59 10.53 -6.20
C VAL A 285 5.25 10.55 -7.57
N SER A 286 4.47 10.30 -8.62
CA SER A 286 4.94 10.31 -10.00
C SER A 286 4.73 11.65 -10.67
N GLU A 287 5.62 12.01 -11.63
CA GLU A 287 5.53 13.25 -12.40
C GLU A 287 4.20 13.40 -13.16
N ASN A 288 3.72 12.30 -13.75
CA ASN A 288 2.46 12.24 -14.48
C ASN A 288 1.35 11.58 -13.64
N ASP A 289 1.32 11.87 -12.34
CA ASP A 289 0.30 11.35 -11.44
C ASP A 289 -1.08 11.97 -11.72
N ILE A 290 -2.13 11.46 -11.09
CA ILE A 290 -3.51 11.96 -11.30
C ILE A 290 -3.56 13.45 -10.99
N GLY A 291 -4.14 14.20 -11.92
CA GLY A 291 -4.30 15.65 -11.80
C GLY A 291 -3.00 16.46 -11.87
N ALA A 292 -1.88 15.90 -12.33
CA ALA A 292 -0.58 16.57 -12.40
C ALA A 292 -0.62 17.91 -13.15
N THR A 293 -1.51 18.05 -14.15
CA THR A 293 -1.73 19.28 -14.91
C THR A 293 -2.88 20.15 -14.38
N SER A 294 -3.58 19.69 -13.34
CA SER A 294 -4.70 20.44 -12.75
C SER A 294 -4.20 21.56 -11.85
N ALA A 295 -4.97 22.64 -11.78
CA ALA A 295 -4.69 23.70 -10.84
C ALA A 295 -4.76 23.17 -9.39
N SER A 296 -3.84 23.61 -8.54
CA SER A 296 -3.81 23.21 -7.13
C SER A 296 -5.06 23.60 -6.35
N ALA A 297 -5.78 24.60 -6.80
CA ALA A 297 -6.99 25.08 -6.14
C ALA A 297 -8.15 24.06 -6.09
N ASP A 298 -8.14 23.04 -6.96
CA ASP A 298 -9.14 21.97 -6.92
C ASP A 298 -8.86 20.88 -5.87
N ARG A 299 -7.73 20.95 -5.19
CA ARG A 299 -7.26 19.98 -4.18
C ARG A 299 -7.16 18.53 -4.68
N ARG A 300 -7.14 18.32 -6.00
CA ARG A 300 -7.11 16.99 -6.63
C ARG A 300 -5.87 16.76 -7.50
N ASN A 301 -4.81 17.49 -7.22
CA ASN A 301 -3.50 17.28 -7.84
C ASN A 301 -2.64 16.42 -6.89
N TRP A 302 -2.41 15.16 -7.24
CA TRP A 302 -1.64 14.21 -6.42
C TRP A 302 -0.20 14.65 -6.23
N VAL A 303 0.43 15.23 -7.27
CA VAL A 303 1.82 15.70 -7.21
C VAL A 303 1.95 16.77 -6.12
N ILE A 304 1.13 17.80 -6.21
CA ILE A 304 1.15 18.93 -5.28
C ILE A 304 0.77 18.48 -3.86
N ALA A 305 -0.24 17.64 -3.71
CA ALA A 305 -0.69 17.18 -2.41
C ALA A 305 0.39 16.37 -1.67
N ASN A 306 1.06 15.44 -2.38
CA ASN A 306 2.16 14.66 -1.80
C ASN A 306 3.40 15.53 -1.49
N GLN A 307 3.71 16.48 -2.37
CA GLN A 307 4.80 17.42 -2.15
C GLN A 307 4.57 18.31 -0.92
N ARG A 308 3.35 18.82 -0.74
CA ARG A 308 2.97 19.59 0.44
C ARG A 308 3.10 18.78 1.72
N LEU A 309 2.63 17.52 1.68
CA LEU A 309 2.80 16.63 2.83
C LEU A 309 4.28 16.43 3.16
N ALA A 310 5.13 16.17 2.16
CA ALA A 310 6.57 16.05 2.37
C ALA A 310 7.18 17.32 2.97
N GLY A 311 6.78 18.50 2.50
CA GLY A 311 7.22 19.80 3.05
C GLY A 311 6.86 19.97 4.52
N VAL A 312 5.66 19.56 4.92
CA VAL A 312 5.23 19.62 6.32
C VAL A 312 5.97 18.58 7.18
N LEU A 313 6.18 17.36 6.69
CA LEU A 313 6.98 16.35 7.40
C LEU A 313 8.39 16.86 7.67
N LYS A 314 9.02 17.49 6.67
CA LYS A 314 10.33 18.13 6.78
C LYS A 314 10.33 19.23 7.85
N ALA A 315 9.39 20.15 7.77
CA ALA A 315 9.29 21.29 8.70
C ALA A 315 9.05 20.85 10.16
N LYS A 316 8.32 19.72 10.35
CA LYS A 316 8.04 19.16 11.68
C LYS A 316 9.15 18.25 12.20
N GLY A 317 10.16 17.89 11.38
CA GLY A 317 11.25 17.04 11.79
C GLY A 317 10.89 15.54 11.89
N TYR A 318 9.96 15.07 11.07
CA TYR A 318 9.66 13.64 10.96
C TYR A 318 10.81 12.90 10.28
N HIS A 319 10.97 11.62 10.59
CA HIS A 319 11.75 10.72 9.76
C HIS A 319 10.95 10.39 8.50
N TYR A 320 11.38 10.91 7.35
CA TYR A 320 10.70 10.71 6.08
C TYR A 320 11.65 10.62 4.89
N GLN A 321 11.25 9.88 3.88
CA GLN A 321 11.76 10.01 2.51
C GLN A 321 10.61 10.33 1.58
N PHE A 322 10.78 11.37 0.78
CA PHE A 322 9.92 11.69 -0.36
C PHE A 322 10.66 11.39 -1.65
N VAL A 323 10.05 10.59 -2.52
CA VAL A 323 10.64 10.16 -3.79
C VAL A 323 9.76 10.59 -4.96
N TYR A 324 10.27 11.50 -5.77
CA TYR A 324 9.63 11.96 -6.99
C TYR A 324 10.08 11.12 -8.18
N ALA A 325 9.14 10.44 -8.84
CA ALA A 325 9.44 9.57 -9.98
C ALA A 325 9.22 10.28 -11.31
N LYS A 326 10.32 10.54 -12.04
CA LYS A 326 10.30 11.23 -13.32
C LYS A 326 9.72 10.33 -14.41
N ASN A 327 8.93 10.90 -15.33
CA ASN A 327 8.31 10.20 -16.46
C ASN A 327 7.55 8.91 -16.05
N ALA A 328 6.87 8.97 -14.93
CA ALA A 328 6.07 7.85 -14.39
C ALA A 328 4.63 8.30 -14.16
N GLY A 329 3.70 7.35 -14.18
CA GLY A 329 2.26 7.56 -13.94
C GLY A 329 1.83 7.18 -12.53
N HIS A 330 0.51 7.23 -12.27
CA HIS A 330 -0.07 6.92 -10.98
C HIS A 330 0.20 5.47 -10.55
N VAL A 331 0.81 5.28 -9.38
CA VAL A 331 1.20 3.95 -8.84
C VAL A 331 1.94 3.11 -9.89
N ASP A 332 2.87 3.74 -10.60
CA ASP A 332 3.58 3.12 -11.71
C ASP A 332 4.35 1.88 -11.27
N SER A 333 4.02 0.74 -11.86
CA SER A 333 4.65 -0.53 -11.51
C SER A 333 6.18 -0.52 -11.70
N LYS A 334 6.71 0.21 -12.71
CA LYS A 334 8.15 0.31 -12.92
C LYS A 334 8.86 0.97 -11.74
N VAL A 335 8.23 1.97 -11.14
CA VAL A 335 8.75 2.64 -9.95
C VAL A 335 8.74 1.69 -8.76
N ILE A 336 7.62 0.99 -8.53
CA ILE A 336 7.48 0.01 -7.44
C ILE A 336 8.53 -1.09 -7.60
N HIS A 337 8.65 -1.66 -8.79
CA HIS A 337 9.63 -2.70 -9.12
C HIS A 337 11.08 -2.29 -8.82
N GLN A 338 11.42 -1.03 -9.02
CA GLN A 338 12.75 -0.54 -8.72
C GLN A 338 12.95 -0.20 -7.24
N THR A 339 11.96 0.45 -6.62
CA THR A 339 12.18 1.16 -5.35
C THR A 339 11.71 0.42 -4.11
N LEU A 340 10.87 -0.62 -4.23
CA LEU A 340 10.27 -1.28 -3.07
C LEU A 340 11.31 -1.86 -2.09
N PRO A 341 12.41 -2.54 -2.51
CA PRO A 341 13.45 -2.96 -1.58
C PRO A 341 14.11 -1.79 -0.83
N GLN A 342 14.38 -0.68 -1.51
CA GLN A 342 14.96 0.52 -0.87
C GLN A 342 13.99 1.16 0.12
N ALA A 343 12.71 1.25 -0.25
CA ALA A 343 11.66 1.76 0.61
C ALA A 343 11.52 0.93 1.88
N LEU A 344 11.57 -0.40 1.76
CA LEU A 344 11.56 -1.32 2.90
C LEU A 344 12.78 -1.13 3.80
N GLU A 345 13.99 -1.03 3.26
CA GLU A 345 15.19 -0.76 4.08
C GLU A 345 15.07 0.55 4.86
N TYR A 346 14.59 1.61 4.21
CA TYR A 346 14.41 2.89 4.88
C TYR A 346 13.36 2.82 5.99
N VAL A 347 12.20 2.22 5.70
CA VAL A 347 11.09 2.14 6.67
C VAL A 347 11.46 1.26 7.86
N TRP A 348 12.21 0.18 7.64
CA TRP A 348 12.68 -0.73 8.71
C TRP A 348 14.03 -0.32 9.33
N LYS A 349 14.57 0.82 8.94
CA LYS A 349 15.79 1.35 9.59
C LYS A 349 15.61 1.43 11.10
N ASP A 350 16.68 1.12 11.83
CA ASP A 350 16.76 1.09 13.30
C ASP A 350 15.91 0.00 13.98
N TYR A 351 15.22 -0.86 13.24
CA TYR A 351 14.59 -2.05 13.81
C TYR A 351 15.62 -3.18 13.99
N PRO A 352 15.64 -3.89 15.12
CA PRO A 352 16.63 -4.93 15.37
C PRO A 352 16.54 -6.07 14.35
N ILE A 353 17.68 -6.41 13.73
CA ILE A 353 17.82 -7.56 12.84
C ILE A 353 18.58 -8.64 13.61
N SER A 354 17.92 -9.78 13.88
CA SER A 354 18.51 -10.88 14.61
C SER A 354 19.78 -11.40 13.94
N GLY A 355 20.90 -11.43 14.68
CA GLY A 355 22.18 -11.96 14.20
C GLY A 355 23.08 -10.95 13.47
N LYS A 356 22.80 -9.65 13.59
CA LYS A 356 23.76 -8.57 13.30
C LYS A 356 24.53 -8.19 14.53
#